data_706b6e015b55decfe78c0328daf26515
#
_entry.id   706b6e015b55decfe78c0328daf26515
#
_cell.length_a   1.000
_cell.length_b   1.000
_cell.length_c   1.000
_cell.angle_alpha   90.00
_cell.angle_beta   90.00
_cell.angle_gamma   90.00
#
_symmetry.space_group_name_H-M   'P 1'
#
loop_
_entity.id
_entity.type
_entity.pdbx_description
1 polymer ?
#
loop_
_entity_poly.entity_id
_entity_poly.type
_entity_poly.pdbx_seq_one_letter_code
_entity_poly.pdbx_strand_id
1 'polypeptide(L)'
;MKIGRYIGIVVVCLLSAGIQAVNPSGTLPIVYMTTNSGQPITDKENYVPGTVYIDPLNTGYAALGTSTAPLTAQLKGRGNWTWSGFDKKPYKIKFDVKQTVLGMPMNKHWVLIASADDWLGYLRNPVGFMISEAIGLRWTPRLVPIELVLNGKYQGLYFLTEHVRVGKNRVNIREQTDLCTNADSITGGWMVEIDNYWTENNIEFDENNGQHVMVSLDVPKVLSSVQRTYIVNQIEALNNAIYGNSSAALEQILDIKEAAKYYLVQEIMEDCESYHGSCKLYKDRDSLGTVDKWKFGPVWDFGNAYDRHAERWIYDEPTWAQYWIGQLATWPVFQNAVKEQWWIYYHQHKDAIRQQAIDFANRLTEAAKRDAQVWDGTSNFRNNSNMADLRNDFINRYNWRINWLYQQWGEGIPPATEGVERTQTDEVGRKMLRDGQLIIQRGGKTYTIQGQILQSEY
;
A
#
# COMPACT_ATOMS: atom_id res chain seq x y z
N MET A 1 -57.77 -68.99 -6.61
CA MET A 1 -57.65 -67.54 -6.80
C MET A 1 -56.23 -67.17 -6.37
N LYS A 2 -55.28 -66.99 -7.34
CA LYS A 2 -53.88 -66.65 -7.05
C LYS A 2 -53.74 -65.13 -7.24
N ILE A 3 -53.39 -64.42 -6.17
CA ILE A 3 -53.12 -63.02 -6.20
C ILE A 3 -51.61 -62.81 -6.49
N GLY A 4 -51.29 -62.35 -7.72
CA GLY A 4 -49.94 -62.00 -8.09
C GLY A 4 -49.55 -60.60 -7.50
N ARG A 5 -48.51 -60.53 -6.69
CA ARG A 5 -47.87 -59.28 -6.24
C ARG A 5 -46.89 -58.80 -7.33
N TYR A 6 -47.18 -57.64 -7.90
CA TYR A 6 -46.21 -56.88 -8.72
C TYR A 6 -45.34 -56.03 -7.80
N ILE A 7 -44.04 -56.31 -7.75
CA ILE A 7 -43.04 -55.47 -7.11
C ILE A 7 -42.58 -54.47 -8.17
N GLY A 8 -43.00 -53.23 -8.08
CA GLY A 8 -42.50 -52.13 -8.89
C GLY A 8 -41.11 -51.72 -8.38
N ILE A 9 -40.08 -51.90 -9.15
CA ILE A 9 -38.74 -51.39 -8.89
C ILE A 9 -38.73 -49.91 -9.35
N VAL A 10 -38.71 -48.98 -8.39
CA VAL A 10 -38.46 -47.55 -8.67
C VAL A 10 -36.97 -47.38 -8.77
N VAL A 11 -36.46 -47.21 -10.00
CA VAL A 11 -35.07 -46.79 -10.25
C VAL A 11 -35.01 -45.27 -10.03
N VAL A 12 -34.49 -44.85 -8.87
CA VAL A 12 -34.13 -43.47 -8.63
C VAL A 12 -32.80 -43.20 -9.34
N CYS A 13 -32.85 -42.60 -10.51
CA CYS A 13 -31.67 -42.02 -11.14
C CYS A 13 -31.25 -40.81 -10.33
N LEU A 14 -30.29 -40.94 -9.43
CA LEU A 14 -29.52 -39.86 -8.86
C LEU A 14 -28.67 -39.25 -9.97
N LEU A 15 -29.18 -38.22 -10.62
CA LEU A 15 -28.36 -37.30 -11.41
C LEU A 15 -27.42 -36.56 -10.42
N SER A 16 -26.25 -37.14 -10.19
CA SER A 16 -25.14 -36.37 -9.62
C SER A 16 -24.75 -35.32 -10.66
N ALA A 17 -25.31 -34.10 -10.56
CA ALA A 17 -24.73 -32.95 -11.21
C ALA A 17 -23.32 -32.81 -10.65
N GLY A 18 -22.32 -33.31 -11.39
CA GLY A 18 -20.93 -33.15 -11.05
C GLY A 18 -20.66 -31.63 -10.96
N ILE A 19 -20.38 -31.14 -9.77
CA ILE A 19 -19.88 -29.79 -9.61
C ILE A 19 -18.58 -29.75 -10.40
N GLN A 20 -18.62 -29.07 -11.55
CA GLN A 20 -17.43 -28.92 -12.40
C GLN A 20 -16.42 -28.09 -11.61
N ALA A 21 -15.21 -28.61 -11.40
CA ALA A 21 -14.17 -27.92 -10.68
C ALA A 21 -13.88 -26.56 -11.36
N VAL A 22 -13.93 -25.49 -10.61
CA VAL A 22 -13.59 -24.15 -11.12
C VAL A 22 -12.08 -24.11 -11.37
N ASN A 23 -11.69 -23.71 -12.57
CA ASN A 23 -10.29 -23.58 -12.99
C ASN A 23 -9.90 -22.10 -13.16
N PRO A 24 -8.60 -21.77 -13.12
CA PRO A 24 -8.11 -20.44 -13.43
C PRO A 24 -8.62 -19.88 -14.76
N SER A 25 -8.78 -18.56 -14.84
CA SER A 25 -9.29 -17.88 -16.03
C SER A 25 -8.35 -17.94 -17.23
N GLY A 26 -7.06 -18.09 -16.98
CA GLY A 26 -6.02 -18.04 -18.01
C GLY A 26 -5.63 -16.61 -18.43
N THR A 27 -6.10 -15.59 -17.72
CA THR A 27 -5.84 -14.16 -18.07
C THR A 27 -4.82 -13.46 -17.15
N LEU A 28 -4.56 -14.04 -15.98
CA LEU A 28 -3.60 -13.53 -14.98
C LEU A 28 -2.53 -14.57 -14.70
N PRO A 29 -1.34 -14.18 -14.18
CA PRO A 29 -0.36 -15.14 -13.71
C PRO A 29 -0.96 -16.07 -12.65
N ILE A 30 -0.56 -17.34 -12.66
CA ILE A 30 -1.04 -18.32 -11.69
C ILE A 30 0.09 -18.63 -10.71
N VAL A 31 -0.20 -18.46 -9.42
CA VAL A 31 0.69 -18.87 -8.32
C VAL A 31 0.23 -20.22 -7.82
N TYR A 32 1.12 -21.20 -7.91
CA TYR A 32 0.92 -22.52 -7.35
C TYR A 32 1.68 -22.64 -6.04
N MET A 33 0.95 -22.88 -4.95
CA MET A 33 1.49 -23.13 -3.63
C MET A 33 1.14 -24.55 -3.18
N THR A 34 2.12 -25.28 -2.66
CA THR A 34 1.89 -26.60 -2.12
C THR A 34 2.59 -26.75 -0.78
N THR A 35 1.85 -27.11 0.27
CA THR A 35 2.44 -27.49 1.56
C THR A 35 3.05 -28.88 1.47
N ASN A 36 4.18 -29.13 2.11
CA ASN A 36 4.82 -30.46 2.04
C ASN A 36 3.93 -31.57 2.60
N SER A 37 3.02 -31.23 3.50
CA SER A 37 2.03 -32.20 4.05
C SER A 37 0.81 -32.40 3.14
N GLY A 38 0.60 -31.54 2.13
CA GLY A 38 -0.64 -31.48 1.35
C GLY A 38 -1.85 -30.96 2.15
N GLN A 39 -1.67 -30.60 3.42
CA GLN A 39 -2.76 -30.12 4.29
C GLN A 39 -2.99 -28.61 4.14
N PRO A 40 -4.21 -28.12 4.41
CA PRO A 40 -4.50 -26.69 4.44
C PRO A 40 -3.60 -25.91 5.41
N ILE A 41 -3.36 -24.64 5.11
CA ILE A 41 -2.72 -23.70 6.04
C ILE A 41 -3.80 -23.21 6.99
N THR A 42 -3.71 -23.59 8.26
CA THR A 42 -4.70 -23.26 9.29
C THR A 42 -4.19 -22.28 10.36
N ASP A 43 -2.92 -21.90 10.27
CA ASP A 43 -2.24 -21.05 11.25
C ASP A 43 -1.67 -19.80 10.57
N LYS A 44 -1.82 -18.66 11.23
CA LYS A 44 -1.23 -17.37 10.81
C LYS A 44 0.06 -17.02 11.58
N GLU A 45 0.38 -17.73 12.65
CA GLU A 45 1.57 -17.45 13.48
C GLU A 45 2.76 -18.29 13.02
N ASN A 46 2.55 -19.57 12.79
CA ASN A 46 3.59 -20.52 12.46
C ASN A 46 3.70 -20.78 10.95
N TYR A 47 4.94 -20.81 10.47
CA TYR A 47 5.21 -21.21 9.10
C TYR A 47 5.15 -22.74 8.94
N VAL A 48 4.61 -23.18 7.82
CA VAL A 48 4.69 -24.57 7.35
C VAL A 48 5.58 -24.63 6.10
N PRO A 49 6.43 -25.66 5.96
CA PRO A 49 7.26 -25.82 4.77
C PRO A 49 6.41 -26.16 3.56
N GLY A 50 6.83 -25.64 2.42
CA GLY A 50 6.13 -25.87 1.16
C GLY A 50 6.96 -25.44 -0.04
N THR A 51 6.31 -25.47 -1.19
CA THR A 51 6.90 -25.06 -2.47
C THR A 51 6.00 -24.08 -3.19
N VAL A 52 6.62 -23.25 -4.03
CA VAL A 52 5.91 -22.27 -4.86
C VAL A 52 6.52 -22.24 -6.25
N TYR A 53 5.67 -22.24 -7.27
CA TYR A 53 6.06 -21.81 -8.61
C TYR A 53 5.01 -20.87 -9.20
N ILE A 54 5.39 -20.08 -10.19
CA ILE A 54 4.52 -19.11 -10.85
C ILE A 54 4.59 -19.32 -12.35
N ASP A 55 3.43 -19.64 -12.93
CA ASP A 55 3.22 -19.62 -14.36
C ASP A 55 2.72 -18.23 -14.76
N PRO A 56 3.52 -17.44 -15.49
CA PRO A 56 3.10 -16.08 -15.89
C PRO A 56 2.10 -16.09 -17.04
N LEU A 57 1.86 -17.22 -17.66
CA LEU A 57 1.09 -17.32 -18.90
C LEU A 57 1.63 -16.34 -19.97
N ASN A 58 0.74 -15.66 -20.68
CA ASN A 58 1.08 -14.66 -21.71
C ASN A 58 1.07 -13.21 -21.17
N THR A 59 1.34 -13.01 -19.87
CA THR A 59 1.23 -11.69 -19.23
C THR A 59 2.50 -10.83 -19.32
N GLY A 60 3.57 -11.34 -19.93
CA GLY A 60 4.84 -10.63 -20.10
C GLY A 60 5.78 -10.71 -18.89
N TYR A 61 5.37 -11.33 -17.78
CA TYR A 61 6.25 -11.58 -16.64
C TYR A 61 7.15 -12.81 -16.87
N ALA A 62 8.27 -12.87 -16.16
CA ALA A 62 9.11 -14.07 -16.12
C ALA A 62 8.49 -15.14 -15.22
N ALA A 63 8.62 -16.41 -15.63
CA ALA A 63 8.28 -17.55 -14.80
C ALA A 63 9.16 -17.64 -13.56
N LEU A 64 8.64 -18.21 -12.48
CA LEU A 64 9.37 -18.45 -11.24
C LEU A 64 9.25 -19.93 -10.86
N GLY A 65 10.32 -20.71 -11.05
CA GLY A 65 10.25 -22.17 -10.91
C GLY A 65 9.36 -22.82 -11.97
N THR A 66 9.09 -24.10 -11.80
CA THR A 66 8.17 -24.90 -12.65
C THR A 66 7.45 -25.94 -11.80
N SER A 67 6.46 -26.62 -12.36
CA SER A 67 5.77 -27.74 -11.68
C SER A 67 6.70 -28.89 -11.30
N THR A 68 7.78 -29.11 -12.08
CA THR A 68 8.78 -30.16 -11.82
C THR A 68 9.98 -29.68 -11.01
N ALA A 69 10.18 -28.36 -10.90
CA ALA A 69 11.25 -27.70 -10.15
C ALA A 69 10.72 -26.45 -9.42
N PRO A 70 9.76 -26.60 -8.47
CA PRO A 70 9.24 -25.49 -7.71
C PRO A 70 10.28 -24.98 -6.69
N LEU A 71 10.15 -23.75 -6.25
CA LEU A 71 11.03 -23.15 -5.25
C LEU A 71 10.57 -23.47 -3.85
N THR A 72 11.52 -23.76 -2.96
CA THR A 72 11.25 -23.99 -1.53
C THR A 72 10.86 -22.69 -0.84
N ALA A 73 9.87 -22.79 0.02
CA ALA A 73 9.34 -21.66 0.78
C ALA A 73 8.72 -22.10 2.09
N GLN A 74 8.58 -21.15 2.99
CA GLN A 74 7.78 -21.22 4.20
C GLN A 74 6.48 -20.47 3.97
N LEU A 75 5.35 -21.08 4.29
CA LEU A 75 4.00 -20.59 4.02
C LEU A 75 3.23 -20.44 5.32
N LYS A 76 2.42 -19.40 5.46
CA LYS A 76 1.49 -19.25 6.59
C LYS A 76 0.30 -18.35 6.23
N GLY A 77 -0.71 -18.37 7.06
CA GLY A 77 -1.77 -17.37 7.05
C GLY A 77 -1.26 -15.97 7.45
N ARG A 78 -2.09 -14.95 7.24
CA ARG A 78 -1.81 -13.56 7.68
C ARG A 78 -3.11 -12.79 7.91
N GLY A 79 -2.96 -11.57 8.45
CA GLY A 79 -4.07 -10.68 8.75
C GLY A 79 -4.73 -10.99 10.08
N ASN A 80 -5.55 -10.07 10.56
CA ASN A 80 -6.33 -10.21 11.77
C ASN A 80 -7.79 -10.45 11.40
N TRP A 81 -8.54 -9.40 11.11
CA TRP A 81 -9.92 -9.53 10.69
C TRP A 81 -10.09 -10.35 9.41
N THR A 82 -9.29 -10.10 8.38
CA THR A 82 -9.34 -10.84 7.12
C THR A 82 -9.01 -12.32 7.26
N TRP A 83 -8.26 -12.72 8.29
CA TRP A 83 -8.01 -14.13 8.61
C TRP A 83 -9.19 -14.78 9.35
N SER A 84 -9.72 -14.12 10.38
CA SER A 84 -10.79 -14.67 11.23
C SER A 84 -12.18 -14.57 10.61
N GLY A 85 -12.46 -13.49 9.90
CA GLY A 85 -13.80 -13.12 9.44
C GLY A 85 -14.21 -13.71 8.09
N PHE A 86 -13.30 -14.29 7.29
CA PHE A 86 -13.59 -14.74 5.93
C PHE A 86 -13.10 -16.16 5.68
N ASP A 87 -13.81 -16.92 4.83
CA ASP A 87 -13.39 -18.25 4.38
C ASP A 87 -12.21 -18.16 3.40
N LYS A 88 -12.21 -17.17 2.54
CA LYS A 88 -11.10 -16.86 1.63
C LYS A 88 -9.94 -16.24 2.39
N LYS A 89 -8.91 -17.03 2.67
CA LYS A 89 -7.80 -16.66 3.57
C LYS A 89 -6.66 -15.95 2.83
N PRO A 90 -6.10 -14.87 3.41
CA PRO A 90 -4.85 -14.27 2.93
C PRO A 90 -3.62 -15.05 3.43
N TYR A 91 -2.52 -15.02 2.65
CA TYR A 91 -1.32 -15.81 2.94
C TYR A 91 -0.04 -14.99 2.91
N LYS A 92 1.02 -15.56 3.46
CA LYS A 92 2.39 -15.05 3.43
C LYS A 92 3.34 -16.11 2.93
N ILE A 93 4.22 -15.72 1.99
CA ILE A 93 5.27 -16.55 1.43
C ILE A 93 6.62 -16.02 1.91
N LYS A 94 7.49 -16.91 2.39
CA LYS A 94 8.89 -16.62 2.68
C LYS A 94 9.76 -17.62 1.93
N PHE A 95 10.30 -17.22 0.78
CA PHE A 95 11.25 -18.05 0.04
C PHE A 95 12.55 -18.27 0.83
N ASP A 96 13.16 -19.42 0.66
CA ASP A 96 14.45 -19.73 1.31
C ASP A 96 15.57 -18.84 0.75
N VAL A 97 15.49 -18.49 -0.53
CA VAL A 97 16.39 -17.54 -1.21
C VAL A 97 15.59 -16.35 -1.73
N LYS A 98 16.21 -15.14 -1.73
CA LYS A 98 15.56 -13.95 -2.31
C LYS A 98 15.20 -14.16 -3.77
N GLN A 99 13.99 -13.81 -4.16
CA GLN A 99 13.45 -13.92 -5.52
C GLN A 99 12.95 -12.58 -6.03
N THR A 100 13.15 -12.32 -7.32
CA THR A 100 12.38 -11.33 -8.08
C THR A 100 11.07 -12.02 -8.49
N VAL A 101 9.94 -11.44 -8.12
CA VAL A 101 8.63 -12.07 -8.35
C VAL A 101 7.76 -11.14 -9.20
N LEU A 102 7.34 -11.61 -10.37
CA LEU A 102 6.50 -10.85 -11.31
C LEU A 102 6.99 -9.40 -11.53
N GLY A 103 8.29 -9.24 -11.78
CA GLY A 103 8.93 -7.95 -12.01
C GLY A 103 9.20 -7.10 -10.76
N MET A 104 8.68 -7.47 -9.60
CA MET A 104 8.92 -6.76 -8.35
C MET A 104 10.32 -7.06 -7.78
N PRO A 105 11.00 -6.06 -7.16
CA PRO A 105 12.36 -6.18 -6.69
C PRO A 105 12.58 -7.31 -5.67
N MET A 106 13.73 -7.94 -5.80
CA MET A 106 14.16 -9.13 -5.08
C MET A 106 13.96 -9.04 -3.55
N ASN A 107 13.22 -10.01 -3.01
CA ASN A 107 13.03 -10.21 -1.56
C ASN A 107 12.71 -11.68 -1.24
N LYS A 108 12.77 -12.05 0.05
CA LYS A 108 12.28 -13.35 0.52
C LYS A 108 10.77 -13.33 0.84
N HIS A 109 10.24 -12.20 1.28
CA HIS A 109 8.91 -12.10 1.89
C HIS A 109 7.91 -11.44 0.93
N TRP A 110 6.78 -12.14 0.73
CA TRP A 110 5.68 -11.75 -0.14
C TRP A 110 4.35 -12.00 0.55
N VAL A 111 3.33 -11.25 0.15
CA VAL A 111 1.98 -11.34 0.71
C VAL A 111 0.99 -11.62 -0.40
N LEU A 112 0.01 -12.46 -0.12
CA LEU A 112 -1.17 -12.69 -0.92
C LEU A 112 -2.37 -12.07 -0.22
N ILE A 113 -2.85 -10.94 -0.72
CA ILE A 113 -4.06 -10.27 -0.25
C ILE A 113 -5.24 -10.98 -0.88
N ALA A 114 -6.20 -11.44 -0.07
CA ALA A 114 -7.39 -12.16 -0.53
C ALA A 114 -8.50 -11.24 -1.06
N SER A 115 -8.55 -9.99 -0.57
CA SER A 115 -9.60 -8.99 -0.87
C SER A 115 -11.03 -9.54 -0.73
N ALA A 116 -11.25 -10.43 0.24
CA ALA A 116 -12.58 -11.00 0.51
C ALA A 116 -13.56 -9.97 1.08
N ASP A 117 -13.03 -8.95 1.72
CA ASP A 117 -13.72 -7.80 2.33
C ASP A 117 -13.95 -6.62 1.37
N ASP A 118 -13.27 -6.61 0.21
CA ASP A 118 -13.40 -5.53 -0.76
C ASP A 118 -14.68 -5.67 -1.59
N TRP A 119 -15.70 -4.90 -1.27
CA TRP A 119 -16.98 -4.88 -1.98
C TRP A 119 -17.02 -3.87 -3.14
N LEU A 120 -15.90 -3.18 -3.41
CA LEU A 120 -15.74 -2.22 -4.52
C LEU A 120 -14.90 -2.78 -5.67
N GLY A 121 -15.07 -4.06 -5.98
CA GLY A 121 -14.51 -4.65 -7.19
C GLY A 121 -12.99 -4.87 -7.15
N TYR A 122 -12.43 -5.17 -6.01
CA TYR A 122 -11.00 -5.40 -5.81
C TYR A 122 -10.12 -4.16 -6.07
N LEU A 123 -10.68 -2.94 -5.98
CA LEU A 123 -9.99 -1.71 -6.35
C LEU A 123 -9.37 -0.94 -5.18
N ARG A 124 -9.80 -1.19 -3.95
CA ARG A 124 -9.40 -0.40 -2.78
C ARG A 124 -7.87 -0.39 -2.59
N ASN A 125 -7.26 -1.54 -2.33
CA ASN A 125 -5.81 -1.63 -2.16
C ASN A 125 -5.02 -1.23 -3.43
N PRO A 126 -5.35 -1.73 -4.64
CA PRO A 126 -4.64 -1.33 -5.84
C PRO A 126 -4.65 0.18 -6.10
N VAL A 127 -5.80 0.83 -5.97
CA VAL A 127 -5.91 2.27 -6.25
C VAL A 127 -5.25 3.10 -5.16
N GLY A 128 -5.36 2.72 -3.88
CA GLY A 128 -4.61 3.35 -2.80
C GLY A 128 -3.10 3.32 -3.04
N PHE A 129 -2.56 2.20 -3.53
CA PHE A 129 -1.14 2.12 -3.90
C PHE A 129 -0.80 2.95 -5.16
N MET A 130 -1.67 2.98 -6.17
CA MET A 130 -1.48 3.85 -7.36
C MET A 130 -1.44 5.33 -6.98
N ILE A 131 -2.34 5.78 -6.10
CA ILE A 131 -2.35 7.16 -5.59
C ILE A 131 -1.09 7.47 -4.81
N SER A 132 -0.68 6.57 -3.92
CA SER A 132 0.54 6.69 -3.12
C SER A 132 1.80 6.84 -3.99
N GLU A 133 1.90 6.03 -5.05
CA GLU A 133 3.00 6.12 -6.01
C GLU A 133 2.96 7.44 -6.80
N ALA A 134 1.77 7.86 -7.27
CA ALA A 134 1.59 9.10 -8.01
C ALA A 134 1.92 10.35 -7.18
N ILE A 135 1.54 10.39 -5.90
CA ILE A 135 1.90 11.46 -4.96
C ILE A 135 3.40 11.41 -4.61
N GLY A 136 4.06 10.27 -4.82
CA GLY A 136 5.49 10.09 -4.61
C GLY A 136 5.86 9.94 -3.13
N LEU A 137 5.14 9.10 -2.37
CA LEU A 137 5.65 8.61 -1.09
C LEU A 137 7.00 7.91 -1.31
N ARG A 138 7.88 7.96 -0.32
CA ARG A 138 9.25 7.42 -0.43
C ARG A 138 9.30 5.95 -0.81
N TRP A 139 8.31 5.19 -0.42
CA TRP A 139 8.12 3.82 -0.87
C TRP A 139 6.64 3.43 -0.80
N THR A 140 6.16 2.80 -1.86
CA THR A 140 4.82 2.21 -1.96
C THR A 140 4.96 0.72 -2.29
N PRO A 141 4.22 -0.19 -1.64
CA PRO A 141 4.20 -1.60 -2.03
C PRO A 141 3.69 -1.77 -3.46
N ARG A 142 4.39 -2.55 -4.28
CA ARG A 142 3.91 -2.95 -5.60
C ARG A 142 2.99 -4.14 -5.47
N LEU A 143 2.05 -4.25 -6.40
CA LEU A 143 1.01 -5.26 -6.38
C LEU A 143 0.78 -5.79 -7.80
N VAL A 144 0.64 -7.13 -7.92
CA VAL A 144 0.28 -7.79 -9.17
C VAL A 144 -0.93 -8.70 -8.92
N PRO A 145 -2.02 -8.56 -9.70
CA PRO A 145 -3.15 -9.48 -9.63
C PRO A 145 -2.73 -10.86 -10.15
N ILE A 146 -3.10 -11.89 -9.42
CA ILE A 146 -2.81 -13.30 -9.71
C ILE A 146 -4.01 -14.19 -9.45
N GLU A 147 -3.98 -15.39 -9.96
CA GLU A 147 -4.86 -16.48 -9.54
C GLU A 147 -4.08 -17.49 -8.69
N LEU A 148 -4.69 -17.96 -7.60
CA LEU A 148 -4.02 -18.86 -6.65
C LEU A 148 -4.53 -20.29 -6.79
N VAL A 149 -3.60 -21.25 -6.85
CA VAL A 149 -3.84 -22.67 -6.68
C VAL A 149 -3.08 -23.15 -5.45
N LEU A 150 -3.79 -23.59 -4.41
CA LEU A 150 -3.22 -24.12 -3.17
C LEU A 150 -3.50 -25.61 -3.03
N ASN A 151 -2.44 -26.42 -2.90
CA ASN A 151 -2.53 -27.88 -2.82
C ASN A 151 -3.39 -28.49 -3.94
N GLY A 152 -3.19 -28.01 -5.17
CA GLY A 152 -3.93 -28.43 -6.35
C GLY A 152 -5.38 -27.92 -6.45
N LYS A 153 -5.86 -27.15 -5.47
CA LYS A 153 -7.22 -26.59 -5.46
C LYS A 153 -7.18 -25.09 -5.80
N TYR A 154 -7.96 -24.68 -6.79
CA TYR A 154 -8.12 -23.28 -7.16
C TYR A 154 -8.75 -22.48 -6.02
N GLN A 155 -8.16 -21.33 -5.70
CA GLN A 155 -8.56 -20.44 -4.61
C GLN A 155 -9.09 -19.08 -5.11
N GLY A 156 -9.08 -18.82 -6.42
CA GLY A 156 -9.58 -17.57 -6.99
C GLY A 156 -8.53 -16.48 -7.17
N LEU A 157 -9.03 -15.25 -7.27
CA LEU A 157 -8.26 -14.01 -7.50
C LEU A 157 -7.59 -13.52 -6.21
N TYR A 158 -6.30 -13.24 -6.28
CA TYR A 158 -5.51 -12.66 -5.20
C TYR A 158 -4.63 -11.53 -5.72
N PHE A 159 -4.10 -10.71 -4.82
CA PHE A 159 -3.03 -9.78 -5.13
C PHE A 159 -1.73 -10.23 -4.50
N LEU A 160 -0.74 -10.54 -5.32
CA LEU A 160 0.63 -10.76 -4.85
C LEU A 160 1.30 -9.42 -4.69
N THR A 161 1.74 -9.10 -3.48
CA THR A 161 2.32 -7.80 -3.14
C THR A 161 3.59 -7.93 -2.31
N GLU A 162 4.35 -6.87 -2.31
CA GLU A 162 5.52 -6.71 -1.47
C GLU A 162 5.12 -6.63 0.00
N HIS A 163 5.80 -7.38 0.85
CA HIS A 163 5.62 -7.27 2.29
C HIS A 163 6.25 -5.99 2.83
N VAL A 164 5.48 -5.17 3.55
CA VAL A 164 6.00 -3.99 4.23
C VAL A 164 7.04 -4.42 5.27
N ARG A 165 8.26 -3.93 5.13
CA ARG A 165 9.38 -4.20 6.02
C ARG A 165 10.57 -3.29 5.72
N VAL A 166 11.49 -3.17 6.65
CA VAL A 166 12.78 -2.52 6.41
C VAL A 166 13.64 -3.37 5.46
N GLY A 167 14.32 -2.71 4.53
CA GLY A 167 15.26 -3.31 3.60
C GLY A 167 15.49 -2.50 2.33
N LYS A 168 16.61 -2.72 1.65
CA LYS A 168 17.06 -1.95 0.48
C LYS A 168 15.99 -1.75 -0.61
N ASN A 169 15.17 -2.78 -0.85
CA ASN A 169 14.12 -2.76 -1.88
C ASN A 169 12.71 -2.60 -1.27
N ARG A 170 12.60 -2.11 -0.06
CA ARG A 170 11.38 -1.85 0.71
C ARG A 170 11.51 -0.49 1.41
N VAL A 171 11.13 -0.36 2.65
CA VAL A 171 11.46 0.83 3.44
C VAL A 171 12.97 0.87 3.64
N ASN A 172 13.63 1.70 2.84
CA ASN A 172 15.11 1.71 2.71
C ASN A 172 15.73 2.59 3.80
N ILE A 173 15.77 2.06 5.01
CA ILE A 173 16.48 2.64 6.15
C ILE A 173 17.48 1.62 6.71
N ARG A 174 18.47 2.08 7.48
CA ARG A 174 19.45 1.24 8.15
C ARG A 174 18.78 0.50 9.30
N GLU A 175 18.48 -0.78 9.12
CA GLU A 175 17.70 -1.60 10.04
C GLU A 175 18.23 -1.54 11.50
N GLN A 176 17.33 -1.31 12.44
CA GLN A 176 17.63 -1.39 13.86
C GLN A 176 17.69 -2.85 14.30
N THR A 177 18.72 -3.22 15.04
CA THR A 177 18.91 -4.55 15.60
C THR A 177 19.18 -4.46 17.10
N ASP A 178 19.10 -5.56 17.82
CA ASP A 178 19.43 -5.65 19.24
C ASP A 178 20.86 -5.19 19.60
N LEU A 179 21.76 -5.16 18.61
CA LEU A 179 23.15 -4.68 18.76
C LEU A 179 23.30 -3.17 18.61
N CYS A 180 22.28 -2.46 18.17
CA CYS A 180 22.34 -1.02 17.92
C CYS A 180 22.06 -0.21 19.17
N THR A 181 23.01 -0.20 20.11
CA THR A 181 22.88 0.42 21.43
C THR A 181 23.79 1.62 21.67
N ASN A 182 24.72 1.92 20.76
CA ASN A 182 25.58 3.11 20.86
C ASN A 182 24.88 4.38 20.34
N ALA A 183 25.44 5.54 20.66
CA ALA A 183 24.87 6.85 20.38
C ALA A 183 24.52 7.08 18.90
N ASP A 184 25.30 6.52 17.96
CA ASP A 184 25.06 6.72 16.52
C ASP A 184 24.03 5.72 15.99
N SER A 185 24.12 4.46 16.37
CA SER A 185 23.28 3.39 15.82
C SER A 185 21.86 3.39 16.37
N ILE A 186 21.64 3.95 17.57
CA ILE A 186 20.34 3.99 18.24
C ILE A 186 19.41 5.05 17.64
N THR A 187 19.96 6.06 16.94
CA THR A 187 19.20 7.24 16.49
C THR A 187 18.11 6.93 15.46
N GLY A 188 18.16 5.78 14.79
CA GLY A 188 17.18 5.42 13.78
C GLY A 188 17.27 3.98 13.31
N GLY A 189 16.61 3.69 12.20
CA GLY A 189 16.36 2.32 11.73
C GLY A 189 15.07 1.76 12.34
N TRP A 190 14.27 2.63 12.94
CA TRP A 190 13.01 2.32 13.60
C TRP A 190 11.86 2.28 12.59
N MET A 191 11.01 1.27 12.73
CA MET A 191 9.70 1.23 12.10
C MET A 191 8.67 0.82 13.15
N VAL A 192 7.65 1.64 13.30
CA VAL A 192 6.58 1.49 14.29
C VAL A 192 5.22 1.57 13.61
N GLU A 193 4.18 1.13 14.30
CA GLU A 193 2.82 1.11 13.79
C GLU A 193 1.86 1.53 14.92
N ILE A 194 1.01 2.51 14.66
CA ILE A 194 -0.18 2.71 15.49
C ILE A 194 -1.11 1.55 15.15
N ASP A 195 -1.47 0.75 16.16
CA ASP A 195 -2.17 -0.50 15.98
C ASP A 195 -3.23 -0.68 17.07
N ASN A 196 -4.27 -1.41 16.73
CA ASN A 196 -5.34 -1.81 17.66
C ASN A 196 -5.05 -3.11 18.40
N TYR A 197 -3.96 -3.79 18.04
CA TYR A 197 -3.64 -5.10 18.55
C TYR A 197 -2.44 -5.04 19.48
N TRP A 198 -2.66 -5.54 20.69
CA TRP A 198 -1.61 -5.65 21.70
C TRP A 198 -0.45 -6.53 21.22
N THR A 199 0.78 -6.07 21.45
CA THR A 199 2.01 -6.85 21.33
C THR A 199 2.87 -6.64 22.57
N GLU A 200 3.81 -7.56 22.86
CA GLU A 200 4.69 -7.48 24.03
C GLU A 200 5.59 -6.22 24.08
N ASN A 201 5.79 -5.57 22.94
CA ASN A 201 6.66 -4.41 22.78
C ASN A 201 5.91 -3.10 22.50
N ASN A 202 4.65 -3.02 22.91
CA ASN A 202 3.91 -1.77 22.76
C ASN A 202 4.52 -0.64 23.60
N ILE A 203 4.45 0.55 23.03
CA ILE A 203 4.63 1.83 23.73
C ILE A 203 3.23 2.43 23.87
N GLU A 204 2.85 2.70 25.11
CA GLU A 204 1.55 3.26 25.42
C GLU A 204 1.71 4.65 26.02
N PHE A 205 0.85 5.57 25.62
CA PHE A 205 0.79 6.91 26.18
C PHE A 205 -0.60 7.50 25.94
N ASP A 206 -0.92 8.55 26.71
CA ASP A 206 -2.12 9.33 26.47
C ASP A 206 -1.76 10.61 25.72
N GLU A 207 -2.45 10.87 24.62
CA GLU A 207 -2.37 12.15 23.94
C GLU A 207 -2.92 13.27 24.82
N ASN A 208 -2.53 14.52 24.54
CA ASN A 208 -3.01 15.67 25.30
C ASN A 208 -4.54 15.88 25.23
N ASN A 209 -5.20 15.25 24.29
CA ASN A 209 -6.67 15.19 24.19
C ASN A 209 -7.30 14.06 25.02
N GLY A 210 -6.50 13.25 25.69
CA GLY A 210 -6.93 12.13 26.53
C GLY A 210 -7.17 10.82 25.76
N GLN A 211 -6.83 10.74 24.48
CA GLN A 211 -6.88 9.48 23.73
C GLN A 211 -5.71 8.60 24.08
N HIS A 212 -5.99 7.35 24.43
CA HIS A 212 -4.95 6.35 24.69
C HIS A 212 -4.43 5.76 23.39
N VAL A 213 -3.11 5.81 23.17
CA VAL A 213 -2.44 5.37 21.95
C VAL A 213 -1.54 4.18 22.23
N MET A 214 -1.66 3.15 21.40
CA MET A 214 -0.73 2.04 21.36
C MET A 214 0.13 2.13 20.10
N VAL A 215 1.44 2.15 20.29
CA VAL A 215 2.41 2.09 19.20
C VAL A 215 3.18 0.77 19.31
N SER A 216 2.98 -0.11 18.35
CA SER A 216 3.71 -1.37 18.28
C SER A 216 5.00 -1.24 17.48
N LEU A 217 5.99 -2.06 17.81
CA LEU A 217 7.29 -2.03 17.15
C LEU A 217 7.35 -3.08 16.04
N ASP A 218 7.48 -2.61 14.82
CA ASP A 218 7.75 -3.47 13.67
C ASP A 218 9.23 -3.85 13.58
N VAL A 219 10.12 -2.90 13.82
CA VAL A 219 11.58 -3.08 13.79
C VAL A 219 12.22 -2.17 14.83
N PRO A 220 13.02 -2.76 15.75
CA PRO A 220 13.26 -4.17 15.96
C PRO A 220 12.11 -4.85 16.71
N LYS A 221 12.00 -6.17 16.58
CA LYS A 221 10.99 -6.96 17.34
C LYS A 221 11.41 -7.22 18.80
N VAL A 222 12.70 -7.17 19.10
CA VAL A 222 13.26 -7.36 20.45
C VAL A 222 14.08 -6.12 20.81
N LEU A 223 13.85 -5.59 22.00
CA LEU A 223 14.49 -4.37 22.51
C LEU A 223 15.41 -4.69 23.69
N SER A 224 16.60 -4.09 23.69
CA SER A 224 17.36 -3.87 24.92
C SER A 224 16.71 -2.77 25.75
N SER A 225 17.03 -2.67 27.03
CA SER A 225 16.55 -1.61 27.95
C SER A 225 16.92 -0.21 27.43
N VAL A 226 18.12 -0.05 26.87
CA VAL A 226 18.60 1.21 26.30
C VAL A 226 17.76 1.62 25.11
N GLN A 227 17.46 0.67 24.21
CA GLN A 227 16.63 0.91 23.05
C GLN A 227 15.20 1.25 23.44
N ARG A 228 14.64 0.54 24.44
CA ARG A 228 13.29 0.84 24.91
C ARG A 228 13.19 2.27 25.47
N THR A 229 14.13 2.67 26.31
CA THR A 229 14.17 4.05 26.82
C THR A 229 14.27 5.07 25.67
N TYR A 230 15.15 4.81 24.70
CA TYR A 230 15.34 5.70 23.58
C TYR A 230 14.06 5.87 22.73
N ILE A 231 13.43 4.77 22.33
CA ILE A 231 12.26 4.83 21.43
C ILE A 231 11.04 5.43 22.14
N VAL A 232 10.83 5.15 23.43
CA VAL A 232 9.79 5.80 24.23
C VAL A 232 9.98 7.31 24.21
N ASN A 233 11.18 7.79 24.55
CA ASN A 233 11.49 9.23 24.53
C ASN A 233 11.30 9.86 23.13
N GLN A 234 11.57 9.12 22.03
CA GLN A 234 11.36 9.61 20.67
C GLN A 234 9.86 9.75 20.32
N ILE A 235 9.04 8.79 20.71
CA ILE A 235 7.59 8.85 20.50
C ILE A 235 6.95 9.94 21.34
N GLU A 236 7.36 10.08 22.60
CA GLU A 236 6.92 11.17 23.48
C GLU A 236 7.34 12.55 22.92
N ALA A 237 8.57 12.68 22.40
CA ALA A 237 9.03 13.90 21.77
C ALA A 237 8.22 14.26 20.52
N LEU A 238 7.85 13.28 19.70
CA LEU A 238 6.96 13.45 18.54
C LEU A 238 5.58 13.92 19.01
N ASN A 239 4.99 13.25 20.00
CA ASN A 239 3.69 13.63 20.57
C ASN A 239 3.72 15.08 21.10
N ASN A 240 4.74 15.43 21.89
CA ASN A 240 4.90 16.78 22.44
C ASN A 240 5.10 17.85 21.34
N ALA A 241 5.77 17.53 20.26
CA ALA A 241 5.94 18.44 19.13
C ALA A 241 4.62 18.66 18.37
N ILE A 242 3.83 17.61 18.17
CA ILE A 242 2.52 17.69 17.51
C ILE A 242 1.54 18.56 18.31
N TYR A 243 1.50 18.38 19.64
CA TYR A 243 0.63 19.16 20.53
C TYR A 243 1.27 20.46 21.06
N GLY A 244 2.48 20.77 20.64
CA GLY A 244 3.19 21.97 21.02
C GLY A 244 2.67 23.24 20.32
N ASN A 245 3.49 24.28 20.35
CA ASN A 245 3.16 25.58 19.74
C ASN A 245 4.28 26.13 18.84
N SER A 246 5.26 25.31 18.48
CA SER A 246 6.40 25.68 17.64
C SER A 246 6.46 24.85 16.38
N SER A 247 6.17 25.45 15.22
CA SER A 247 6.32 24.79 13.93
C SER A 247 7.76 24.33 13.68
N ALA A 248 8.74 25.12 14.10
CA ALA A 248 10.14 24.77 13.98
C ALA A 248 10.49 23.48 14.77
N ALA A 249 9.94 23.31 15.98
CA ALA A 249 10.14 22.09 16.77
C ALA A 249 9.45 20.88 16.10
N LEU A 250 8.25 21.06 15.56
CA LEU A 250 7.54 20.02 14.81
C LEU A 250 8.33 19.61 13.56
N GLU A 251 8.80 20.59 12.79
CA GLU A 251 9.58 20.35 11.57
C GLU A 251 10.97 19.74 11.82
N GLN A 252 11.51 19.87 13.03
CA GLN A 252 12.76 19.18 13.39
C GLN A 252 12.57 17.69 13.60
N ILE A 253 11.41 17.23 14.05
CA ILE A 253 11.15 15.84 14.40
C ILE A 253 10.30 15.09 13.36
N LEU A 254 9.43 15.79 12.63
CA LEU A 254 8.52 15.22 11.63
C LEU A 254 8.85 15.77 10.23
N ASP A 255 8.92 14.86 9.25
CA ASP A 255 8.94 15.22 7.84
C ASP A 255 7.52 15.62 7.41
N ILE A 256 7.25 16.93 7.48
CA ILE A 256 5.91 17.51 7.22
C ILE A 256 5.44 17.19 5.80
N LYS A 257 6.34 17.24 4.82
CA LYS A 257 5.97 16.95 3.42
C LYS A 257 5.59 15.49 3.23
N GLU A 258 6.33 14.57 3.83
CA GLU A 258 6.00 13.14 3.76
C GLU A 258 4.72 12.82 4.53
N ALA A 259 4.50 13.45 5.69
CA ALA A 259 3.25 13.34 6.45
C ALA A 259 2.05 13.87 5.65
N ALA A 260 2.22 15.01 4.96
CA ALA A 260 1.18 15.58 4.10
C ALA A 260 0.83 14.67 2.91
N LYS A 261 1.83 14.02 2.29
CA LYS A 261 1.60 13.04 1.23
C LYS A 261 0.81 11.83 1.74
N TYR A 262 1.23 11.26 2.88
CA TYR A 262 0.51 10.15 3.51
C TYR A 262 -0.95 10.54 3.80
N TYR A 263 -1.16 11.68 4.45
CA TYR A 263 -2.50 12.21 4.74
C TYR A 263 -3.35 12.37 3.49
N LEU A 264 -2.79 12.95 2.43
CA LEU A 264 -3.53 13.16 1.17
C LEU A 264 -3.97 11.84 0.53
N VAL A 265 -3.15 10.79 0.55
CA VAL A 265 -3.57 9.45 0.06
C VAL A 265 -4.78 8.95 0.84
N GLN A 266 -4.75 9.06 2.17
CA GLN A 266 -5.83 8.58 3.02
C GLN A 266 -7.11 9.39 2.83
N GLU A 267 -7.01 10.72 2.69
CA GLU A 267 -8.18 11.57 2.41
C GLU A 267 -8.78 11.28 1.04
N ILE A 268 -7.98 11.08 0.00
CA ILE A 268 -8.50 10.73 -1.32
C ILE A 268 -9.22 9.38 -1.29
N MET A 269 -8.66 8.40 -0.59
CA MET A 269 -9.28 7.08 -0.42
C MET A 269 -10.41 7.05 0.60
N GLU A 270 -10.64 8.14 1.35
CA GLU A 270 -11.58 8.17 2.47
C GLU A 270 -11.40 6.95 3.38
N ASP A 271 -10.13 6.64 3.70
CA ASP A 271 -9.82 5.47 4.52
C ASP A 271 -9.94 5.79 6.00
N CYS A 272 -11.10 5.49 6.56
CA CYS A 272 -11.47 5.88 7.91
C CYS A 272 -10.67 5.16 9.02
N GLU A 273 -9.93 4.10 8.69
CA GLU A 273 -9.11 3.35 9.65
C GLU A 273 -7.64 3.80 9.64
N SER A 274 -7.24 4.64 8.69
CA SER A 274 -5.85 4.92 8.33
C SER A 274 -4.95 5.48 9.44
N TYR A 275 -5.51 6.00 10.52
CA TYR A 275 -4.76 6.49 11.69
C TYR A 275 -5.04 5.71 12.97
N HIS A 276 -5.96 4.75 12.91
CA HIS A 276 -6.35 3.91 14.03
C HIS A 276 -5.67 2.52 13.98
N GLY A 277 -5.43 2.00 12.78
CA GLY A 277 -4.74 0.75 12.53
C GLY A 277 -3.90 0.82 11.26
N SER A 278 -2.90 -0.02 11.16
CA SER A 278 -1.97 -0.08 10.02
C SER A 278 -1.27 1.25 9.68
N CYS A 279 -1.30 2.21 10.60
CA CYS A 279 -0.63 3.49 10.46
C CYS A 279 0.86 3.36 10.82
N LYS A 280 1.70 3.28 9.80
CA LYS A 280 3.12 3.07 9.99
C LYS A 280 3.90 4.38 10.00
N LEU A 281 4.95 4.41 10.84
CA LEU A 281 5.94 5.47 10.87
C LEU A 281 7.34 4.85 10.86
N TYR A 282 8.29 5.56 10.26
CA TYR A 282 9.67 5.12 10.26
C TYR A 282 10.65 6.29 10.37
N LYS A 283 11.84 6.03 10.90
CA LYS A 283 12.95 6.99 11.03
C LYS A 283 14.26 6.28 10.71
N ASP A 284 15.08 6.83 9.82
CA ASP A 284 16.44 6.34 9.60
C ASP A 284 17.40 6.91 10.66
N ARG A 285 18.61 6.40 10.68
CA ARG A 285 19.67 6.90 11.57
C ARG A 285 20.09 8.29 11.14
N ASP A 286 20.42 9.07 12.13
CA ASP A 286 21.07 10.35 11.92
C ASP A 286 22.39 10.13 11.16
N SER A 287 22.75 11.07 10.35
CA SER A 287 24.02 11.11 9.62
C SER A 287 24.78 12.37 9.99
N LEU A 288 26.08 12.41 9.70
CA LEU A 288 26.94 13.51 10.11
C LEU A 288 26.34 14.87 9.73
N GLY A 289 25.99 15.66 10.74
CA GLY A 289 25.40 16.99 10.55
C GLY A 289 23.92 17.05 10.18
N THR A 290 23.22 15.88 10.12
CA THR A 290 21.78 15.83 9.78
C THR A 290 21.05 14.88 10.69
N VAL A 291 20.03 15.40 11.39
CA VAL A 291 19.07 14.59 12.17
C VAL A 291 17.98 14.11 11.21
N ASP A 292 17.76 12.79 11.14
CA ASP A 292 16.64 12.25 10.36
C ASP A 292 15.32 12.44 11.13
N LYS A 293 14.22 12.55 10.39
CA LYS A 293 12.90 12.86 10.92
C LYS A 293 11.97 11.64 10.82
N TRP A 294 10.97 11.60 11.68
CA TRP A 294 9.86 10.65 11.53
C TRP A 294 9.10 10.92 10.24
N LYS A 295 8.67 9.85 9.59
CA LYS A 295 7.91 9.85 8.34
C LYS A 295 6.72 8.94 8.50
N PHE A 296 5.54 9.41 8.17
CA PHE A 296 4.38 8.54 8.00
C PHE A 296 4.53 7.68 6.73
N GLY A 297 4.05 6.47 6.80
CA GLY A 297 4.11 5.50 5.71
C GLY A 297 4.98 4.28 6.02
N PRO A 298 5.04 3.34 5.06
CA PRO A 298 4.27 3.33 3.82
C PRO A 298 2.77 3.10 4.06
N VAL A 299 1.94 3.44 3.06
CA VAL A 299 0.52 3.11 3.10
C VAL A 299 0.29 1.60 3.05
N TRP A 300 -0.75 1.15 3.73
CA TRP A 300 -1.15 -0.24 3.79
C TRP A 300 -2.60 -0.34 4.22
N ASP A 301 -3.31 -1.42 3.78
CA ASP A 301 -4.63 -1.82 4.28
C ASP A 301 -5.77 -0.82 4.01
N PHE A 302 -6.13 -0.67 2.75
CA PHE A 302 -7.28 0.13 2.34
C PHE A 302 -8.61 -0.63 2.43
N GLY A 303 -8.72 -1.61 3.33
CA GLY A 303 -9.92 -2.45 3.49
C GLY A 303 -11.18 -1.68 3.86
N ASN A 304 -11.05 -0.50 4.49
CA ASN A 304 -12.15 0.37 4.89
C ASN A 304 -12.32 1.62 4.01
N ALA A 305 -11.53 1.76 2.92
CA ALA A 305 -11.65 2.88 2.01
C ALA A 305 -13.06 2.99 1.40
N TYR A 306 -13.61 4.21 1.41
CA TYR A 306 -14.97 4.54 0.94
C TYR A 306 -16.12 3.84 1.68
N ASP A 307 -15.89 3.23 2.84
CA ASP A 307 -16.96 2.59 3.60
C ASP A 307 -17.98 3.60 4.14
N ARG A 308 -17.55 4.80 4.47
CA ARG A 308 -18.43 5.82 5.06
C ARG A 308 -19.16 6.67 4.03
N HIS A 309 -18.52 6.98 2.90
CA HIS A 309 -19.05 7.86 1.85
C HIS A 309 -19.59 9.16 2.47
N ALA A 310 -18.75 9.83 3.25
CA ALA A 310 -19.15 10.98 4.07
C ALA A 310 -18.44 12.27 3.68
N GLU A 311 -19.16 13.40 3.65
CA GLU A 311 -18.62 14.74 3.42
C GLU A 311 -17.94 15.28 4.69
N ARG A 312 -16.85 14.63 5.11
CA ARG A 312 -16.05 15.00 6.29
C ARG A 312 -14.61 14.59 6.10
N TRP A 313 -13.74 15.16 6.92
CA TRP A 313 -12.35 14.75 7.02
C TRP A 313 -12.23 13.38 7.68
N ILE A 314 -11.20 12.60 7.34
CA ILE A 314 -10.98 11.30 7.98
C ILE A 314 -10.73 11.44 9.48
N TYR A 315 -10.12 12.53 9.94
CA TYR A 315 -9.91 12.78 11.37
C TYR A 315 -11.17 13.17 12.14
N ASP A 316 -12.28 13.46 11.45
CA ASP A 316 -13.60 13.71 12.05
C ASP A 316 -14.47 12.43 12.10
N GLU A 317 -13.89 11.27 11.78
CA GLU A 317 -14.57 9.98 11.84
C GLU A 317 -14.93 9.62 13.29
N PRO A 318 -16.22 9.51 13.65
CA PRO A 318 -16.62 9.33 15.05
C PRO A 318 -16.46 7.90 15.57
N THR A 319 -16.23 6.91 14.71
CA THR A 319 -16.19 5.49 15.08
C THR A 319 -14.78 5.07 15.55
N TRP A 320 -13.74 5.66 14.95
CA TRP A 320 -12.37 5.29 15.18
C TRP A 320 -11.56 6.46 15.72
N ALA A 321 -10.68 6.19 16.67
CA ALA A 321 -9.71 7.19 17.12
C ALA A 321 -8.78 7.59 15.96
N GLN A 322 -8.59 8.89 15.77
CA GLN A 322 -7.77 9.43 14.69
C GLN A 322 -6.55 10.14 15.29
N TYR A 323 -5.70 9.34 15.91
CA TYR A 323 -4.53 9.80 16.67
C TYR A 323 -3.68 10.80 15.90
N TRP A 324 -3.18 11.82 16.57
CA TRP A 324 -2.32 12.88 16.07
C TRP A 324 -2.85 13.66 14.85
N ILE A 325 -3.61 13.04 13.95
CA ILE A 325 -3.94 13.67 12.67
C ILE A 325 -4.85 14.88 12.83
N GLY A 326 -5.81 14.82 13.75
CA GLY A 326 -6.68 15.98 14.05
C GLY A 326 -5.87 17.17 14.50
N GLN A 327 -4.87 16.97 15.34
CA GLN A 327 -3.97 18.02 15.80
C GLN A 327 -3.03 18.48 14.68
N LEU A 328 -2.45 17.56 13.90
CA LEU A 328 -1.60 17.92 12.75
C LEU A 328 -2.36 18.78 11.74
N ALA A 329 -3.64 18.48 11.48
CA ALA A 329 -4.48 19.24 10.58
C ALA A 329 -4.73 20.69 11.01
N THR A 330 -4.45 21.06 12.28
CA THR A 330 -4.53 22.44 12.76
C THR A 330 -3.28 23.27 12.43
N TRP A 331 -2.16 22.64 12.10
CA TRP A 331 -0.91 23.34 11.84
C TRP A 331 -0.88 23.99 10.46
N PRO A 332 -0.66 25.32 10.33
CA PRO A 332 -0.58 25.98 9.04
C PRO A 332 0.50 25.39 8.11
N VAL A 333 1.65 25.01 8.66
CA VAL A 333 2.73 24.40 7.87
C VAL A 333 2.31 23.06 7.27
N PHE A 334 1.55 22.24 8.00
CA PHE A 334 1.00 21.00 7.50
C PHE A 334 -0.11 21.22 6.47
N GLN A 335 -1.05 22.13 6.74
CA GLN A 335 -2.13 22.49 5.81
C GLN A 335 -1.59 22.98 4.47
N ASN A 336 -0.55 23.82 4.49
CA ASN A 336 0.09 24.32 3.27
C ASN A 336 0.76 23.17 2.50
N ALA A 337 1.50 22.28 3.19
CA ALA A 337 2.10 21.11 2.58
C ALA A 337 1.06 20.17 1.95
N VAL A 338 -0.10 19.97 2.61
CA VAL A 338 -1.22 19.18 2.05
C VAL A 338 -1.76 19.82 0.78
N LYS A 339 -2.00 21.16 0.81
CA LYS A 339 -2.53 21.89 -0.37
C LYS A 339 -1.55 21.89 -1.54
N GLU A 340 -0.22 21.88 -1.28
CA GLU A 340 0.79 21.74 -2.33
C GLU A 340 0.75 20.34 -2.96
N GLN A 341 0.64 19.28 -2.15
CA GLN A 341 0.52 17.91 -2.66
C GLN A 341 -0.81 17.70 -3.39
N TRP A 342 -1.89 18.30 -2.89
CA TRP A 342 -3.20 18.30 -3.55
C TRP A 342 -3.14 18.95 -4.93
N TRP A 343 -2.50 20.12 -5.06
CA TRP A 343 -2.32 20.78 -6.35
C TRP A 343 -1.65 19.87 -7.37
N ILE A 344 -0.55 19.21 -6.98
CA ILE A 344 0.16 18.25 -7.84
C ILE A 344 -0.78 17.12 -8.26
N TYR A 345 -1.45 16.50 -7.29
CA TYR A 345 -2.35 15.38 -7.55
C TYR A 345 -3.52 15.79 -8.45
N TYR A 346 -4.19 16.88 -8.12
CA TYR A 346 -5.37 17.35 -8.83
C TYR A 346 -5.09 17.67 -10.30
N HIS A 347 -3.99 18.37 -10.58
CA HIS A 347 -3.65 18.79 -11.94
C HIS A 347 -2.91 17.73 -12.77
N GLN A 348 -2.16 16.84 -12.14
CA GLN A 348 -1.25 15.94 -12.87
C GLN A 348 -1.67 14.47 -12.82
N HIS A 349 -2.45 14.04 -11.83
CA HIS A 349 -2.63 12.61 -11.57
C HIS A 349 -4.08 12.13 -11.52
N LYS A 350 -5.06 12.93 -11.06
CA LYS A 350 -6.42 12.45 -10.75
C LYS A 350 -7.10 11.71 -11.92
N ASP A 351 -6.98 12.24 -13.14
CA ASP A 351 -7.63 11.64 -14.32
C ASP A 351 -6.89 10.39 -14.79
N ALA A 352 -5.55 10.40 -14.70
CA ALA A 352 -4.73 9.23 -15.01
C ALA A 352 -5.00 8.09 -14.02
N ILE A 353 -5.11 8.36 -12.73
CA ILE A 353 -5.46 7.35 -11.70
C ILE A 353 -6.85 6.79 -11.95
N ARG A 354 -7.83 7.65 -12.24
CA ARG A 354 -9.18 7.20 -12.60
C ARG A 354 -9.16 6.22 -13.78
N GLN A 355 -8.42 6.55 -14.83
CA GLN A 355 -8.30 5.67 -16.00
C GLN A 355 -7.57 4.37 -15.67
N GLN A 356 -6.48 4.44 -14.90
CA GLN A 356 -5.74 3.25 -14.45
C GLN A 356 -6.63 2.32 -13.61
N ALA A 357 -7.48 2.85 -12.74
CA ALA A 357 -8.44 2.06 -11.97
C ALA A 357 -9.44 1.31 -12.89
N ILE A 358 -9.95 1.99 -13.92
CA ILE A 358 -10.84 1.39 -14.92
C ILE A 358 -10.12 0.26 -15.67
N ASP A 359 -8.91 0.52 -16.17
CA ASP A 359 -8.13 -0.46 -16.93
C ASP A 359 -7.73 -1.66 -16.07
N PHE A 360 -7.39 -1.40 -14.80
CA PHE A 360 -7.08 -2.44 -13.83
C PHE A 360 -8.30 -3.35 -13.58
N ALA A 361 -9.48 -2.76 -13.31
CA ALA A 361 -10.70 -3.52 -13.12
C ALA A 361 -11.08 -4.36 -14.35
N ASN A 362 -10.91 -3.81 -15.56
CA ASN A 362 -11.16 -4.54 -16.79
C ASN A 362 -10.29 -5.80 -16.92
N ARG A 363 -9.02 -5.73 -16.51
CA ARG A 363 -8.12 -6.89 -16.51
C ARG A 363 -8.55 -7.99 -15.52
N LEU A 364 -9.27 -7.64 -14.47
CA LEU A 364 -9.71 -8.59 -13.44
C LEU A 364 -10.97 -9.35 -13.83
N THR A 365 -11.72 -8.91 -14.85
CA THR A 365 -13.10 -9.34 -15.13
C THR A 365 -13.26 -10.87 -15.14
N GLU A 366 -12.43 -11.59 -15.89
CA GLU A 366 -12.58 -13.06 -16.00
C GLU A 366 -12.13 -13.78 -14.73
N ALA A 367 -11.05 -13.33 -14.08
CA ALA A 367 -10.61 -13.89 -12.82
C ALA A 367 -11.62 -13.65 -11.69
N ALA A 368 -12.25 -12.46 -11.64
CA ALA A 368 -13.28 -12.13 -10.66
C ALA A 368 -14.56 -12.98 -10.83
N LYS A 369 -14.96 -13.29 -12.07
CA LYS A 369 -16.05 -14.27 -12.33
C LYS A 369 -15.72 -15.65 -11.76
N ARG A 370 -14.47 -16.10 -11.92
CA ARG A 370 -14.02 -17.40 -11.36
C ARG A 370 -13.95 -17.35 -9.84
N ASP A 371 -13.47 -16.23 -9.29
CA ASP A 371 -13.42 -16.02 -7.85
C ASP A 371 -14.82 -16.09 -7.21
N ALA A 372 -15.80 -15.43 -7.80
CA ALA A 372 -17.18 -15.50 -7.35
C ALA A 372 -17.76 -16.94 -7.44
N GLN A 373 -17.41 -17.72 -8.46
CA GLN A 373 -17.83 -19.14 -8.54
C GLN A 373 -17.28 -19.99 -7.39
N VAL A 374 -16.12 -19.63 -6.83
CA VAL A 374 -15.51 -20.35 -5.69
C VAL A 374 -16.07 -19.88 -4.36
N TRP A 375 -16.29 -18.57 -4.20
CA TRP A 375 -16.51 -17.97 -2.90
C TRP A 375 -17.89 -17.31 -2.71
N ASP A 376 -18.62 -17.02 -3.78
CA ASP A 376 -19.96 -16.43 -3.67
C ASP A 376 -20.88 -17.37 -2.89
N GLY A 377 -21.64 -16.81 -1.94
CA GLY A 377 -22.46 -17.56 -1.01
C GLY A 377 -21.70 -18.15 0.20
N THR A 378 -20.37 -17.99 0.29
CA THR A 378 -19.61 -18.28 1.51
C THR A 378 -19.78 -17.17 2.54
N SER A 379 -19.46 -17.46 3.81
CA SER A 379 -19.56 -16.51 4.90
C SER A 379 -18.70 -15.27 4.65
N ASN A 380 -19.33 -14.10 4.74
CA ASN A 380 -18.71 -12.77 4.67
C ASN A 380 -18.02 -12.39 3.35
N PHE A 381 -18.00 -13.22 2.30
CA PHE A 381 -17.47 -12.80 1.01
C PHE A 381 -18.33 -11.66 0.41
N ARG A 382 -17.69 -10.54 0.05
CA ARG A 382 -18.40 -9.31 -0.33
C ARG A 382 -18.33 -8.97 -1.81
N ASN A 383 -17.39 -9.56 -2.55
CA ASN A 383 -17.30 -9.36 -3.99
C ASN A 383 -18.23 -10.29 -4.75
N ASN A 384 -18.58 -9.90 -5.96
CA ASN A 384 -19.37 -10.70 -6.90
C ASN A 384 -18.79 -10.62 -8.32
N SER A 385 -19.40 -11.33 -9.25
CA SER A 385 -18.92 -11.40 -10.64
C SER A 385 -19.22 -10.15 -11.49
N ASN A 386 -20.03 -9.21 -11.01
CA ASN A 386 -20.42 -8.02 -11.78
C ASN A 386 -19.39 -6.90 -11.64
N MET A 387 -18.22 -7.09 -12.23
CA MET A 387 -17.12 -6.13 -12.19
C MET A 387 -17.45 -4.77 -12.81
N ALA A 388 -18.37 -4.70 -13.77
CA ALA A 388 -18.74 -3.43 -14.39
C ALA A 388 -19.44 -2.49 -13.40
N ASP A 389 -20.40 -3.02 -12.64
CA ASP A 389 -21.11 -2.24 -11.62
C ASP A 389 -20.22 -1.87 -10.45
N LEU A 390 -19.43 -2.83 -9.94
CA LEU A 390 -18.50 -2.59 -8.84
C LEU A 390 -17.44 -1.53 -9.20
N ARG A 391 -16.89 -1.62 -10.40
CA ARG A 391 -16.00 -0.57 -10.94
C ARG A 391 -16.69 0.78 -10.99
N ASN A 392 -17.92 0.85 -11.50
CA ASN A 392 -18.66 2.11 -11.62
C ASN A 392 -18.95 2.69 -10.24
N ASP A 393 -19.30 1.88 -9.27
CA ASP A 393 -19.49 2.32 -7.88
C ASP A 393 -18.20 2.89 -7.29
N PHE A 394 -17.08 2.19 -7.44
CA PHE A 394 -15.77 2.71 -7.03
C PHE A 394 -15.45 4.05 -7.68
N ILE A 395 -15.59 4.17 -9.01
CA ILE A 395 -15.29 5.39 -9.76
C ILE A 395 -16.20 6.54 -9.35
N ASN A 396 -17.47 6.26 -9.06
CA ASN A 396 -18.41 7.27 -8.57
C ASN A 396 -17.99 7.81 -7.20
N ARG A 397 -17.57 6.93 -6.27
CA ARG A 397 -17.05 7.32 -4.94
C ARG A 397 -15.76 8.12 -5.05
N TYR A 398 -14.83 7.67 -5.89
CA TYR A 398 -13.60 8.39 -6.17
C TYR A 398 -13.90 9.81 -6.70
N ASN A 399 -14.72 9.95 -7.73
CA ASN A 399 -15.08 11.25 -8.30
C ASN A 399 -15.78 12.16 -7.28
N TRP A 400 -16.70 11.58 -6.52
CA TRP A 400 -17.40 12.30 -5.45
C TRP A 400 -16.40 12.83 -4.41
N ARG A 401 -15.46 12.00 -3.95
CA ARG A 401 -14.45 12.40 -2.97
C ARG A 401 -13.51 13.48 -3.52
N ILE A 402 -13.05 13.35 -4.76
CA ILE A 402 -12.24 14.38 -5.44
C ILE A 402 -13.02 15.71 -5.51
N ASN A 403 -14.31 15.68 -5.85
CA ASN A 403 -15.12 16.90 -5.89
C ASN A 403 -15.29 17.54 -4.52
N TRP A 404 -15.52 16.74 -3.48
CA TRP A 404 -15.60 17.24 -2.11
C TRP A 404 -14.28 17.87 -1.64
N LEU A 405 -13.14 17.22 -1.89
CA LEU A 405 -11.82 17.75 -1.57
C LEU A 405 -11.54 19.06 -2.34
N TYR A 406 -11.98 19.14 -3.58
CA TYR A 406 -11.89 20.39 -4.36
C TYR A 406 -12.72 21.52 -3.73
N GLN A 407 -13.89 21.26 -3.20
CA GLN A 407 -14.69 22.26 -2.47
C GLN A 407 -13.97 22.75 -1.21
N GLN A 408 -13.13 21.90 -0.57
CA GLN A 408 -12.39 22.26 0.64
C GLN A 408 -11.09 23.02 0.34
N TRP A 409 -10.36 22.64 -0.69
CA TRP A 409 -9.01 23.17 -0.97
C TRP A 409 -8.91 23.97 -2.28
N GLY A 410 -9.97 24.01 -3.10
CA GLY A 410 -9.91 24.59 -4.44
C GLY A 410 -8.87 23.85 -5.30
N GLU A 411 -8.10 24.61 -6.06
CA GLU A 411 -6.99 24.05 -6.85
C GLU A 411 -5.76 23.67 -6.01
N GLY A 412 -5.73 24.07 -4.74
CA GLY A 412 -4.57 23.90 -3.89
C GLY A 412 -3.56 25.05 -4.01
N ILE A 413 -2.31 24.78 -3.64
CA ILE A 413 -1.20 25.73 -3.72
C ILE A 413 -0.18 25.18 -4.71
N PRO A 414 0.13 25.88 -5.81
CA PRO A 414 1.18 25.42 -6.71
C PRO A 414 2.50 25.34 -5.93
N PRO A 415 3.25 24.23 -6.07
CA PRO A 415 4.53 24.09 -5.39
C PRO A 415 5.42 25.26 -5.80
N ALA A 416 6.17 25.80 -4.83
CA ALA A 416 7.19 26.78 -5.14
C ALA A 416 8.09 26.16 -6.23
N THR A 417 8.13 26.77 -7.39
CA THR A 417 9.15 26.41 -8.38
C THR A 417 10.48 26.54 -7.65
N GLU A 418 11.17 25.44 -7.41
CA GLU A 418 12.54 25.48 -6.89
C GLU A 418 13.28 26.49 -7.75
N GLY A 419 13.62 27.60 -7.13
CA GLY A 419 14.01 28.80 -7.86
C GLY A 419 15.22 28.52 -8.71
N VAL A 420 15.04 28.54 -10.00
CA VAL A 420 15.89 29.44 -10.74
C VAL A 420 15.61 30.81 -10.09
N GLU A 421 16.54 31.31 -9.23
CA GLU A 421 16.54 32.73 -8.88
C GLU A 421 16.35 33.47 -10.19
N ARG A 422 15.16 33.97 -10.40
CA ARG A 422 14.94 35.00 -11.38
C ARG A 422 15.65 36.22 -10.80
N THR A 423 16.95 36.26 -10.98
CA THR A 423 17.60 37.57 -11.06
C THR A 423 16.78 38.34 -12.08
N GLN A 424 16.02 39.31 -11.60
CA GLN A 424 15.43 40.35 -12.44
C GLN A 424 16.56 41.01 -13.25
N THR A 425 16.85 40.42 -14.39
CA THR A 425 17.56 41.08 -15.47
C THR A 425 16.60 41.03 -16.64
N ASP A 426 16.18 42.23 -17.08
CA ASP A 426 15.26 42.48 -18.19
C ASP A 426 15.72 42.00 -19.57
N GLU A 427 16.50 40.93 -19.64
CA GLU A 427 17.00 40.36 -20.87
C GLU A 427 16.27 39.05 -21.20
N VAL A 428 15.31 39.13 -22.09
CA VAL A 428 14.62 37.97 -22.68
C VAL A 428 15.61 37.17 -23.51
N GLY A 429 15.94 35.96 -23.06
CA GLY A 429 16.75 35.01 -23.84
C GLY A 429 16.01 34.60 -25.12
N ARG A 430 16.63 34.72 -26.28
CA ARG A 430 16.08 34.27 -27.56
C ARG A 430 16.57 32.84 -27.86
N LYS A 431 15.63 31.97 -28.17
CA LYS A 431 15.94 30.64 -28.73
C LYS A 431 16.10 30.79 -30.25
N MET A 432 17.17 30.25 -30.80
CA MET A 432 17.41 30.25 -32.25
C MET A 432 18.06 28.94 -32.70
N LEU A 433 17.83 28.58 -33.96
CA LEU A 433 18.52 27.47 -34.62
C LEU A 433 19.77 28.00 -35.34
N ARG A 434 20.94 27.48 -35.02
CA ARG A 434 22.17 27.79 -35.71
C ARG A 434 22.86 26.46 -36.09
N ASP A 435 23.14 26.25 -37.35
CA ASP A 435 23.74 25.01 -37.89
C ASP A 435 23.02 23.71 -37.47
N GLY A 436 21.67 23.76 -37.39
CA GLY A 436 20.83 22.62 -36.99
C GLY A 436 20.81 22.36 -35.49
N GLN A 437 21.47 23.17 -34.65
CA GLN A 437 21.43 23.07 -33.20
C GLN A 437 20.60 24.18 -32.57
N LEU A 438 19.77 23.85 -31.58
CA LEU A 438 19.03 24.81 -30.79
C LEU A 438 19.98 25.46 -29.78
N ILE A 439 20.12 26.79 -29.86
CA ILE A 439 20.93 27.59 -28.96
C ILE A 439 20.07 28.67 -28.27
N ILE A 440 20.56 29.14 -27.11
CA ILE A 440 19.93 30.22 -26.34
C ILE A 440 20.89 31.41 -26.32
N GLN A 441 20.48 32.55 -26.82
CA GLN A 441 21.24 33.79 -26.76
C GLN A 441 20.67 34.67 -25.64
N ARG A 442 21.52 35.09 -24.69
CA ARG A 442 21.15 35.95 -23.55
C ARG A 442 22.34 36.79 -23.12
N GLY A 443 22.15 38.09 -22.96
CA GLY A 443 23.19 39.01 -22.48
C GLY A 443 24.45 38.99 -23.33
N GLY A 444 24.33 38.95 -24.68
CA GLY A 444 25.50 38.89 -25.59
C GLY A 444 26.27 37.55 -25.57
N LYS A 445 25.79 36.55 -24.84
CA LYS A 445 26.37 35.20 -24.77
C LYS A 445 25.45 34.15 -25.40
N THR A 446 26.06 33.17 -26.01
CA THR A 446 25.36 32.03 -26.63
C THR A 446 25.60 30.76 -25.81
N TYR A 447 24.52 30.07 -25.51
CA TYR A 447 24.49 28.86 -24.67
C TYR A 447 23.94 27.66 -25.43
N THR A 448 24.39 26.46 -25.11
CA THR A 448 23.71 25.23 -25.48
C THR A 448 22.42 25.08 -24.68
N ILE A 449 21.54 24.15 -25.06
CA ILE A 449 20.35 23.79 -24.29
C ILE A 449 20.67 23.21 -22.90
N GLN A 450 21.90 22.74 -22.68
CA GLN A 450 22.43 22.27 -21.40
C GLN A 450 23.05 23.40 -20.56
N GLY A 451 23.02 24.65 -21.04
CA GLY A 451 23.56 25.81 -20.32
C GLY A 451 25.06 26.04 -20.46
N GLN A 452 25.76 25.34 -21.35
CA GLN A 452 27.19 25.56 -21.63
C GLN A 452 27.35 26.77 -22.55
N ILE A 453 28.30 27.65 -22.25
CA ILE A 453 28.64 28.82 -23.10
C ILE A 453 29.37 28.32 -24.35
N LEU A 454 28.84 28.66 -25.54
CA LEU A 454 29.40 28.29 -26.83
C LEU A 454 30.39 29.35 -27.35
N GLN A 455 30.16 30.62 -27.13
CA GLN A 455 31.05 31.74 -27.42
C GLN A 455 30.58 33.04 -26.76
N SER A 456 31.46 33.92 -26.30
CA SER A 456 31.22 35.33 -26.07
C SER A 456 31.74 36.11 -27.26
N GLU A 457 30.87 36.82 -27.98
CA GLU A 457 31.37 37.81 -28.93
C GLU A 457 31.95 38.99 -28.13
N TYR A 458 33.20 39.31 -28.35
CA TYR A 458 33.80 40.59 -27.99
C TYR A 458 33.45 41.64 -29.02
#